data_bff63e7d1999129472ef19d242a0f813
#
_entry.id   bff63e7d1999129472ef19d242a0f813
#
_cell.length_a   1.000
_cell.length_b   1.000
_cell.length_c   1.000
_cell.angle_alpha   90.00
_cell.angle_beta   90.00
_cell.angle_gamma   90.00
#
_symmetry.space_group_name_H-M   'P 1'
#
loop_
_entity.id
_entity.type
_entity.pdbx_description
1 polymer ?
#
loop_
_entity_poly.entity_id
_entity_poly.type
_entity_poly.pdbx_seq_one_letter_code
_entity_poly.pdbx_strand_id
1 'polypeptide(L)'
;MPYKTIISDKDLKNNINNKDFIIFDSRCDIKDRGYGIDSYTEGHIENSIFVDVDTDLASEKQQGTGRHPLPKVETFCDKLSHWGMDNNKQAVIYDDAGGAFAGRMWWMLKWLGHESVAVLDX
;
A
#
# COMPACT_ATOMS: atom_id res chain seq x y z
N MET A 1 -1.70 9.84 18.12
CA MET A 1 -2.85 10.08 17.27
C MET A 1 -2.63 9.40 15.91
N PRO A 2 -3.66 8.81 15.37
CA PRO A 2 -3.48 8.17 14.07
C PRO A 2 -3.29 9.17 12.94
N TYR A 3 -2.55 8.76 11.94
CA TYR A 3 -2.38 9.51 10.71
C TYR A 3 -3.40 9.00 9.71
N LYS A 4 -4.18 9.90 9.15
CA LYS A 4 -5.31 9.49 8.30
C LYS A 4 -5.17 9.88 6.84
N THR A 5 -4.21 10.75 6.51
CA THR A 5 -4.06 11.20 5.13
C THR A 5 -2.61 11.17 4.70
N ILE A 6 -1.75 11.88 5.42
CA ILE A 6 -0.34 12.02 5.06
C ILE A 6 0.49 11.90 6.32
N ILE A 7 1.64 11.28 6.20
CA ILE A 7 2.62 11.20 7.28
C ILE A 7 3.96 11.67 6.71
N SER A 8 4.69 12.47 7.48
CA SER A 8 6.00 12.94 7.04
C SER A 8 7.05 11.84 7.19
N ASP A 9 8.16 12.00 6.46
CA ASP A 9 9.24 11.03 6.58
C ASP A 9 9.84 11.04 7.99
N LYS A 10 9.86 12.19 8.63
CA LYS A 10 10.36 12.30 9.99
C LYS A 10 9.50 11.50 10.95
N ASP A 11 8.18 11.64 10.84
CA ASP A 11 7.27 10.91 11.72
C ASP A 11 7.34 9.42 11.47
N LEU A 12 7.45 9.01 10.20
CA LEU A 12 7.58 7.60 9.91
C LEU A 12 8.89 7.05 10.47
N LYS A 13 9.97 7.79 10.30
CA LYS A 13 11.27 7.35 10.82
C LYS A 13 11.22 7.14 12.32
N ASN A 14 10.51 8.01 13.02
CA ASN A 14 10.37 7.88 14.47
C ASN A 14 9.56 6.66 14.87
N ASN A 15 8.80 6.09 13.96
CA ASN A 15 7.95 4.93 14.22
C ASN A 15 8.38 3.70 13.44
N ILE A 16 9.59 3.68 12.91
CA ILE A 16 9.99 2.61 11.99
C ILE A 16 10.02 1.23 12.67
N ASN A 17 10.25 1.21 13.97
CA ASN A 17 10.28 -0.03 14.73
C ASN A 17 9.04 -0.21 15.59
N ASN A 18 8.03 0.63 15.41
CA ASN A 18 6.80 0.56 16.20
C ASN A 18 5.97 -0.62 15.69
N LYS A 19 5.67 -1.55 16.58
CA LYS A 19 4.91 -2.75 16.21
C LYS A 19 3.49 -2.45 15.78
N ASP A 20 2.97 -1.27 16.10
CA ASP A 20 1.63 -0.88 15.72
C ASP A 20 1.59 -0.19 14.36
N PHE A 21 2.72 -0.08 13.67
CA PHE A 21 2.80 0.46 12.32
C PHE A 21 3.02 -0.67 11.34
N ILE A 22 2.35 -0.61 10.19
CA ILE A 22 2.59 -1.53 9.11
C ILE A 22 2.81 -0.69 7.85
N ILE A 23 3.91 -0.93 7.15
CA ILE A 23 4.36 -0.10 6.05
C ILE A 23 4.29 -0.89 4.76
N PHE A 24 3.71 -0.30 3.74
CA PHE A 24 3.54 -0.94 2.44
C PHE A 24 4.26 -0.15 1.36
N ASP A 25 4.98 -0.88 0.51
CA ASP A 25 5.66 -0.33 -0.66
C ASP A 25 4.81 -0.66 -1.88
N SER A 26 4.23 0.37 -2.49
CA SER A 26 3.36 0.19 -3.64
C SER A 26 3.96 0.79 -4.90
N ARG A 27 5.28 0.84 -5.00
CA ARG A 27 5.92 1.36 -6.20
C ARG A 27 5.53 0.52 -7.41
N CYS A 28 5.29 1.20 -8.52
CA CYS A 28 4.76 0.56 -9.70
C CYS A 28 5.07 1.42 -10.93
N ASP A 29 5.17 0.79 -12.08
CA ASP A 29 5.28 1.49 -13.35
C ASP A 29 4.34 0.81 -14.32
N ILE A 30 3.44 1.59 -14.90
CA ILE A 30 2.43 1.05 -15.80
C ILE A 30 3.08 0.33 -16.98
N LYS A 31 4.22 0.85 -17.45
CA LYS A 31 4.89 0.30 -18.64
C LYS A 31 5.85 -0.84 -18.35
N ASP A 32 6.24 -1.00 -17.08
CA ASP A 32 7.20 -2.04 -16.71
C ASP A 32 6.65 -2.80 -15.52
N ARG A 33 6.10 -3.97 -15.79
CA ARG A 33 5.42 -4.74 -14.75
C ARG A 33 6.35 -5.20 -13.63
N GLY A 34 7.62 -5.33 -13.93
CA GLY A 34 8.59 -5.75 -12.92
C GLY A 34 9.20 -4.62 -12.12
N TYR A 35 8.84 -3.38 -12.43
CA TYR A 35 9.49 -2.25 -11.81
C TYR A 35 9.35 -2.25 -10.29
N GLY A 36 8.16 -2.53 -9.80
CA GLY A 36 7.90 -2.44 -8.36
C GLY A 36 8.71 -3.46 -7.58
N ILE A 37 8.64 -4.72 -7.98
CA ILE A 37 9.36 -5.76 -7.23
C ILE A 37 10.87 -5.61 -7.40
N ASP A 38 11.32 -5.18 -8.57
CA ASP A 38 12.74 -4.92 -8.77
C ASP A 38 13.22 -3.80 -7.89
N SER A 39 12.45 -2.72 -7.79
CA SER A 39 12.82 -1.60 -6.93
C SER A 39 12.85 -2.03 -5.46
N TYR A 40 11.85 -2.79 -5.04
CA TYR A 40 11.79 -3.27 -3.67
C TYR A 40 13.01 -4.14 -3.35
N THR A 41 13.39 -5.00 -4.28
CA THR A 41 14.52 -5.88 -4.09
C THR A 41 15.82 -5.10 -3.97
N GLU A 42 15.97 -4.02 -4.76
CA GLU A 42 17.17 -3.20 -4.70
C GLU A 42 17.26 -2.38 -3.42
N GLY A 43 16.12 -1.95 -2.89
CA GLY A 43 16.11 -1.19 -1.66
C GLY A 43 14.70 -0.74 -1.32
N HIS A 44 14.35 -0.80 -0.04
CA HIS A 44 13.03 -0.38 0.41
C HIS A 44 13.14 0.10 1.84
N ILE A 45 12.10 0.79 2.29
CA ILE A 45 12.06 1.25 3.68
C ILE A 45 12.06 0.04 4.59
N GLU A 46 12.86 0.12 5.64
CA GLU A 46 12.98 -0.97 6.60
C GLU A 46 11.61 -1.41 7.09
N ASN A 47 11.40 -2.72 7.11
CA ASN A 47 10.15 -3.33 7.57
C ASN A 47 8.97 -3.16 6.64
N SER A 48 9.15 -2.57 5.45
CA SER A 48 8.03 -2.41 4.55
C SER A 48 7.73 -3.74 3.82
N ILE A 49 6.49 -3.87 3.41
CA ILE A 49 5.97 -5.04 2.71
C ILE A 49 5.64 -4.61 1.28
N PHE A 50 6.10 -5.38 0.31
CA PHE A 50 5.80 -5.04 -1.08
C PHE A 50 4.37 -5.41 -1.42
N VAL A 51 3.67 -4.48 -2.09
CA VAL A 51 2.32 -4.68 -2.59
C VAL A 51 2.36 -4.49 -4.09
N ASP A 52 1.92 -5.49 -4.83
CA ASP A 52 1.88 -5.41 -6.29
C ASP A 52 0.55 -4.79 -6.71
N VAL A 53 0.62 -3.59 -7.29
CA VAL A 53 -0.59 -2.86 -7.64
C VAL A 53 -1.43 -3.64 -8.65
N ASP A 54 -0.78 -4.36 -9.56
CA ASP A 54 -1.50 -5.09 -10.61
C ASP A 54 -2.20 -6.34 -10.10
N THR A 55 -1.67 -6.98 -9.07
CA THR A 55 -2.22 -8.25 -8.62
C THR A 55 -2.84 -8.17 -7.23
N ASP A 56 -2.29 -7.34 -6.35
CA ASP A 56 -2.78 -7.27 -4.98
C ASP A 56 -3.88 -6.24 -4.80
N LEU A 57 -3.83 -5.16 -5.58
CA LEU A 57 -4.78 -4.06 -5.45
C LEU A 57 -5.79 -4.04 -6.60
N ALA A 58 -5.86 -5.11 -7.37
CA ALA A 58 -6.74 -5.18 -8.52
C ALA A 58 -7.13 -6.63 -8.76
N SER A 59 -8.32 -6.83 -9.30
CA SER A 59 -8.69 -8.15 -9.75
C SER A 59 -8.16 -8.37 -11.16
N GLU A 60 -8.31 -9.60 -11.63
CA GLU A 60 -7.86 -9.92 -12.97
C GLU A 60 -8.58 -9.03 -13.98
N LYS A 61 -7.80 -8.46 -14.90
CA LYS A 61 -8.36 -7.62 -15.93
C LYS A 61 -9.29 -8.43 -16.82
N GLN A 62 -10.45 -7.87 -17.07
CA GLN A 62 -11.38 -8.49 -18.01
C GLN A 62 -11.33 -7.72 -19.31
N GLN A 63 -11.62 -8.44 -20.39
CA GLN A 63 -11.62 -7.85 -21.71
C GLN A 63 -12.64 -6.71 -21.74
N GLY A 64 -12.20 -5.57 -22.24
CA GLY A 64 -13.06 -4.42 -22.40
C GLY A 64 -13.10 -3.46 -21.25
N THR A 65 -12.53 -3.81 -20.12
CA THR A 65 -12.52 -2.88 -18.98
C THR A 65 -11.48 -1.79 -19.14
N GLY A 66 -10.31 -2.13 -19.67
CA GLY A 66 -9.25 -1.17 -19.89
C GLY A 66 -8.62 -0.60 -18.65
N ARG A 67 -9.06 -1.01 -17.47
CA ARG A 67 -8.57 -0.47 -16.21
C ARG A 67 -8.36 -1.58 -15.20
N HIS A 68 -7.70 -1.25 -14.09
CA HIS A 68 -7.52 -2.19 -13.01
C HIS A 68 -8.80 -2.22 -12.18
N PRO A 69 -9.62 -3.26 -12.29
CA PRO A 69 -10.81 -3.34 -11.45
C PRO A 69 -10.42 -3.63 -10.00
N LEU A 70 -11.29 -3.24 -9.09
CA LEU A 70 -11.05 -3.52 -7.68
C LEU A 70 -11.09 -5.02 -7.42
N PRO A 71 -10.27 -5.51 -6.49
CA PRO A 71 -10.33 -6.91 -6.14
C PRO A 71 -11.59 -7.21 -5.32
N LYS A 72 -11.91 -8.49 -5.21
CA LYS A 72 -12.98 -8.88 -4.33
C LYS A 72 -12.60 -8.56 -2.88
N VAL A 73 -13.58 -8.15 -2.08
CA VAL A 73 -13.32 -7.77 -0.71
C VAL A 73 -12.66 -8.93 0.05
N GLU A 74 -13.18 -10.14 -0.12
CA GLU A 74 -12.63 -11.28 0.60
C GLU A 74 -11.18 -11.54 0.23
N THR A 75 -10.85 -11.42 -1.05
CA THR A 75 -9.49 -11.65 -1.50
C THR A 75 -8.53 -10.62 -0.92
N PHE A 76 -8.94 -9.35 -0.96
CA PHE A 76 -8.09 -8.29 -0.43
C PHE A 76 -7.92 -8.44 1.09
N CYS A 77 -9.00 -8.76 1.80
CA CYS A 77 -8.91 -8.94 3.24
C CYS A 77 -8.00 -10.11 3.61
N ASP A 78 -8.03 -11.20 2.83
CA ASP A 78 -7.13 -12.33 3.07
C ASP A 78 -5.69 -11.90 2.92
N LYS A 79 -5.39 -11.08 1.92
CA LYS A 79 -4.02 -10.59 1.72
C LYS A 79 -3.59 -9.69 2.88
N LEU A 80 -4.47 -8.81 3.33
CA LEU A 80 -4.16 -7.95 4.45
C LEU A 80 -3.84 -8.77 5.70
N SER A 81 -4.62 -9.80 5.96
CA SER A 81 -4.37 -10.67 7.11
C SER A 81 -3.04 -11.38 6.98
N HIS A 82 -2.73 -11.84 5.79
CA HIS A 82 -1.46 -12.52 5.53
C HIS A 82 -0.26 -11.60 5.78
N TRP A 83 -0.43 -10.32 5.49
CA TRP A 83 0.63 -9.34 5.71
C TRP A 83 0.73 -8.90 7.17
N GLY A 84 -0.20 -9.29 8.00
CA GLY A 84 -0.18 -8.93 9.41
C GLY A 84 -0.98 -7.69 9.76
N MET A 85 -1.84 -7.24 8.85
CA MET A 85 -2.67 -6.07 9.10
C MET A 85 -3.80 -6.41 10.06
N ASP A 86 -4.12 -5.46 10.96
CA ASP A 86 -5.33 -5.60 11.77
C ASP A 86 -5.91 -4.20 12.02
N ASN A 87 -7.03 -4.17 12.72
CA ASN A 87 -7.77 -2.92 12.91
C ASN A 87 -7.05 -1.91 13.79
N ASN A 88 -6.06 -2.36 14.54
CA ASN A 88 -5.38 -1.51 15.51
C ASN A 88 -4.08 -0.94 14.99
N LYS A 89 -3.69 -1.29 13.77
CA LYS A 89 -2.40 -0.84 13.25
C LYS A 89 -2.55 0.40 12.41
N GLN A 90 -1.52 1.24 12.46
CA GLN A 90 -1.40 2.40 11.59
C GLN A 90 -0.75 1.94 10.29
N ALA A 91 -1.48 2.04 9.20
CA ALA A 91 -0.92 1.70 7.88
C ALA A 91 -0.26 2.93 7.28
N VAL A 92 0.89 2.72 6.67
CA VAL A 92 1.59 3.76 5.91
C VAL A 92 1.95 3.16 4.56
N ILE A 93 1.68 3.90 3.49
CA ILE A 93 1.90 3.41 2.14
C ILE A 93 2.77 4.41 1.41
N TYR A 94 3.75 3.92 0.65
CA TYR A 94 4.58 4.83 -0.12
C TYR A 94 4.78 4.33 -1.54
N ASP A 95 5.06 5.28 -2.42
CA ASP A 95 5.46 4.98 -3.78
C ASP A 95 6.46 6.06 -4.21
N ASP A 96 6.89 6.00 -5.47
CA ASP A 96 7.76 7.02 -6.03
C ASP A 96 7.10 7.73 -7.21
N ALA A 97 5.78 7.78 -7.20
CA ALA A 97 5.02 8.39 -8.28
C ALA A 97 4.07 9.48 -7.75
N GLY A 98 4.48 10.16 -6.69
CA GLY A 98 3.69 11.25 -6.14
C GLY A 98 2.41 10.82 -5.45
N GLY A 99 2.32 9.57 -5.07
CA GLY A 99 1.14 9.06 -4.38
C GLY A 99 0.11 8.43 -5.30
N ALA A 100 0.42 8.32 -6.59
CA ALA A 100 -0.56 7.80 -7.54
C ALA A 100 -0.97 6.36 -7.19
N PHE A 101 -0.01 5.53 -6.80
CA PHE A 101 -0.29 4.14 -6.48
C PHE A 101 -0.58 3.95 -5.00
N ALA A 102 0.12 4.69 -4.15
CA ALA A 102 -0.16 4.64 -2.72
C ALA A 102 -1.58 5.13 -2.43
N GLY A 103 -2.05 6.12 -3.18
CA GLY A 103 -3.40 6.63 -3.01
C GLY A 103 -4.47 5.58 -3.28
N ARG A 104 -4.21 4.66 -4.22
CA ARG A 104 -5.17 3.59 -4.49
C ARG A 104 -5.35 2.70 -3.27
N MET A 105 -4.25 2.28 -2.65
CA MET A 105 -4.37 1.43 -1.47
C MET A 105 -4.94 2.19 -0.29
N TRP A 106 -4.58 3.47 -0.15
CA TRP A 106 -5.15 4.33 0.87
C TRP A 106 -6.67 4.34 0.77
N TRP A 107 -7.17 4.55 -0.45
CA TRP A 107 -8.61 4.59 -0.70
C TRP A 107 -9.24 3.22 -0.39
N MET A 108 -8.58 2.15 -0.79
CA MET A 108 -9.13 0.81 -0.57
C MET A 108 -9.24 0.49 0.91
N LEU A 109 -8.24 0.89 1.70
CA LEU A 109 -8.32 0.65 3.14
C LEU A 109 -9.40 1.50 3.79
N LYS A 110 -9.55 2.75 3.34
CA LYS A 110 -10.65 3.58 3.83
C LYS A 110 -12.00 2.97 3.48
N TRP A 111 -12.10 2.45 2.28
CA TRP A 111 -13.32 1.80 1.80
C TRP A 111 -13.70 0.62 2.70
N LEU A 112 -12.72 -0.09 3.22
CA LEU A 112 -12.97 -1.20 4.15
C LEU A 112 -13.24 -0.72 5.58
N GLY A 113 -13.15 0.58 5.82
CA GLY A 113 -13.41 1.11 7.15
C GLY A 113 -12.19 1.31 8.01
N HIS A 114 -10.99 1.12 7.45
CA HIS A 114 -9.78 1.31 8.23
C HIS A 114 -9.36 2.77 8.17
N GLU A 115 -9.50 3.48 9.30
CA GLU A 115 -9.26 4.92 9.32
C GLU A 115 -7.79 5.30 9.44
N SER A 116 -7.00 4.46 10.10
CA SER A 116 -5.60 4.80 10.39
C SER A 116 -4.71 4.40 9.22
N VAL A 117 -4.79 5.14 8.14
CA VAL A 117 -3.97 4.89 6.95
C VAL A 117 -3.51 6.22 6.38
N ALA A 118 -2.23 6.32 6.06
CA ALA A 118 -1.65 7.56 5.54
C ALA A 118 -0.66 7.24 4.43
N VAL A 119 -0.47 8.21 3.53
CA VAL A 119 0.50 8.12 2.45
C VAL A 119 1.75 8.88 2.87
N LEU A 120 2.92 8.31 2.66
CA LEU A 120 4.19 8.97 2.98
C LEU A 120 4.39 10.18 2.07
N ASP A 121 4.53 11.26 2.77
CA ASP A 121 4.82 12.49 2.03
C ASP A 121 6.28 12.47 1.60
N UNK A 122 6.78 12.43 0.04
CA UNK A 122 7.98 12.40 -0.42
C UNK A 122 8.68 12.50 -0.27
#